data_e6d51955c863bde37782fbbc0fcda8e6
#
_entry.id   e6d51955c863bde37782fbbc0fcda8e6
#
_cell.length_a   1.000
_cell.length_b   1.000
_cell.length_c   1.000
_cell.angle_alpha   90.00
_cell.angle_beta   90.00
_cell.angle_gamma   90.00
#
_symmetry.space_group_name_H-M   'P 1'
#
loop_
_entity.id
_entity.type
_entity.pdbx_description
1 polymer ?
#
loop_
_entity_poly.entity_id
_entity_poly.type
_entity_poly.pdbx_seq_one_letter_code
_entity_poly.pdbx_strand_id
1 'polypeptide(L)'
;MAVGDSLATVTHRLAGLLACLFLVAGCGVITTSAPDPTPADFQGIAAEIVSRGIKLDGLVSGDAGCDDHTLVQTAIGFDADGLDQAEPVRLHVYIFRDREAYERLRSTIDACVASFVTDPATFESIDDSPFVLAGQGPWAPEFKATLREALDVAAGTGD
;
A
#
# COMPACT_ATOMS: atom_id res chain seq x y z
N MET A 1 -11.65 79.79 -6.24
CA MET A 1 -11.24 79.15 -4.99
C MET A 1 -11.86 77.73 -4.97
N ALA A 2 -11.11 76.75 -5.37
CA ALA A 2 -11.49 75.36 -5.29
C ALA A 2 -10.24 74.53 -5.01
N VAL A 3 -10.04 74.22 -3.75
CA VAL A 3 -9.01 73.28 -3.28
C VAL A 3 -9.74 72.32 -2.36
N GLY A 4 -10.28 71.22 -2.91
CA GLY A 4 -11.03 70.27 -2.10
C GLY A 4 -11.13 68.86 -2.65
N ASP A 5 -10.92 68.60 -3.93
CA ASP A 5 -11.28 67.32 -4.56
C ASP A 5 -10.12 66.33 -4.81
N SER A 6 -8.88 66.68 -4.43
CA SER A 6 -7.72 65.86 -4.78
C SER A 6 -7.36 64.78 -3.72
N LEU A 7 -7.89 64.87 -2.50
CA LEU A 7 -7.54 63.96 -1.43
C LEU A 7 -8.40 62.69 -1.37
N ALA A 8 -9.65 62.79 -1.82
CA ALA A 8 -10.62 61.68 -1.81
C ALA A 8 -10.28 60.56 -2.84
N THR A 9 -9.68 60.94 -3.96
CA THR A 9 -9.36 60.01 -5.06
C THR A 9 -8.11 59.14 -4.76
N VAL A 10 -7.19 59.65 -3.95
CA VAL A 10 -5.97 58.89 -3.57
C VAL A 10 -6.27 57.84 -2.53
N THR A 11 -7.17 58.10 -1.59
CA THR A 11 -7.52 57.13 -0.55
C THR A 11 -8.27 55.93 -1.10
N HIS A 12 -9.13 56.08 -2.11
CA HIS A 12 -9.85 54.97 -2.76
C HIS A 12 -8.91 54.07 -3.58
N ARG A 13 -7.88 54.60 -4.17
CA ARG A 13 -6.89 53.79 -4.95
C ARG A 13 -5.96 53.02 -4.07
N LEU A 14 -5.60 53.55 -2.91
CA LEU A 14 -4.79 52.82 -1.89
C LEU A 14 -5.57 51.71 -1.20
N ALA A 15 -6.85 51.89 -0.93
CA ALA A 15 -7.69 50.86 -0.35
C ALA A 15 -7.91 49.66 -1.30
N GLY A 16 -8.03 49.94 -2.61
CA GLY A 16 -8.18 48.89 -3.64
C GLY A 16 -6.91 48.05 -3.81
N LEU A 17 -5.72 48.61 -3.66
CA LEU A 17 -4.46 47.90 -3.76
C LEU A 17 -4.17 47.02 -2.55
N LEU A 18 -4.59 47.43 -1.34
CA LEU A 18 -4.43 46.62 -0.14
C LEU A 18 -5.39 45.40 -0.15
N ALA A 19 -6.56 45.51 -0.72
CA ALA A 19 -7.53 44.41 -0.81
C ALA A 19 -7.08 43.29 -1.75
N CYS A 20 -6.29 43.60 -2.79
CA CYS A 20 -5.77 42.59 -3.71
C CYS A 20 -4.56 41.82 -3.15
N LEU A 21 -3.86 42.34 -2.15
CA LEU A 21 -2.70 41.65 -1.58
C LEU A 21 -3.04 40.50 -0.63
N PHE A 22 -4.28 40.44 -0.12
CA PHE A 22 -4.72 39.37 0.78
C PHE A 22 -5.26 38.12 0.07
N LEU A 23 -5.47 38.17 -1.25
CA LEU A 23 -6.02 37.04 -2.01
C LEU A 23 -4.98 36.04 -2.52
N VAL A 24 -3.68 36.30 -2.33
CA VAL A 24 -2.61 35.43 -2.85
C VAL A 24 -1.98 34.52 -1.78
N ALA A 25 -2.36 34.66 -0.51
CA ALA A 25 -1.81 33.85 0.59
C ALA A 25 -2.56 32.53 0.85
N GLY A 26 -3.42 32.10 -0.07
CA GLY A 26 -4.27 30.90 0.08
C GLY A 26 -3.85 29.68 -0.73
N CYS A 27 -2.61 29.58 -1.21
CA CYS A 27 -2.10 28.31 -1.68
C CYS A 27 -1.73 27.44 -0.46
N GLY A 28 -2.76 26.91 0.21
CA GLY A 28 -2.55 25.77 1.08
C GLY A 28 -1.91 24.67 0.24
N VAL A 29 -0.71 24.27 0.61
CA VAL A 29 -0.07 23.06 0.08
C VAL A 29 -1.01 21.91 0.48
N ILE A 30 -1.86 21.48 -0.44
CA ILE A 30 -2.61 20.24 -0.27
C ILE A 30 -1.56 19.15 -0.42
N THR A 31 -0.96 18.74 0.69
CA THR A 31 -0.22 17.49 0.75
C THR A 31 -1.25 16.38 0.60
N THR A 32 -1.49 15.96 -0.63
CA THR A 32 -2.20 14.70 -0.88
C THR A 32 -1.25 13.59 -0.45
N SER A 33 -1.38 13.15 0.79
CA SER A 33 -0.82 11.85 1.18
C SER A 33 -1.44 10.79 0.26
N ALA A 34 -0.64 9.88 -0.24
CA ALA A 34 -1.18 8.70 -0.91
C ALA A 34 -2.21 8.04 0.03
N PRO A 35 -3.35 7.58 -0.48
CA PRO A 35 -4.30 6.87 0.36
C PRO A 35 -3.60 5.67 1.00
N ASP A 36 -3.97 5.38 2.26
CA ASP A 36 -3.45 4.20 2.95
C ASP A 36 -3.81 2.93 2.16
N PRO A 37 -2.87 1.97 2.00
CA PRO A 37 -3.16 0.70 1.36
C PRO A 37 -4.28 -0.05 2.09
N THR A 38 -5.12 -0.69 1.31
CA THR A 38 -6.28 -1.45 1.78
C THR A 38 -6.32 -2.79 1.07
N PRO A 39 -7.11 -3.78 1.51
CA PRO A 39 -7.30 -5.02 0.76
C PRO A 39 -7.77 -4.82 -0.70
N ALA A 40 -8.34 -3.65 -1.02
CA ALA A 40 -8.69 -3.30 -2.40
C ALA A 40 -7.44 -3.10 -3.28
N ASP A 41 -6.31 -2.75 -2.70
CA ASP A 41 -5.04 -2.58 -3.42
C ASP A 41 -4.45 -3.91 -3.88
N PHE A 42 -4.95 -5.02 -3.37
CA PHE A 42 -4.60 -6.35 -3.85
C PHE A 42 -4.79 -6.51 -5.36
N GLN A 43 -5.74 -5.80 -5.96
CA GLN A 43 -5.94 -5.85 -7.42
C GLN A 43 -4.69 -5.40 -8.18
N GLY A 44 -3.99 -4.40 -7.68
CA GLY A 44 -2.71 -3.95 -8.25
C GLY A 44 -1.62 -5.01 -8.10
N ILE A 45 -1.48 -5.57 -6.90
CA ILE A 45 -0.53 -6.66 -6.60
C ILE A 45 -0.82 -7.87 -7.50
N ALA A 46 -2.09 -8.30 -7.56
CA ALA A 46 -2.49 -9.44 -8.37
C ALA A 46 -2.22 -9.22 -9.86
N ALA A 47 -2.52 -8.02 -10.37
CA ALA A 47 -2.26 -7.68 -11.77
C ALA A 47 -0.75 -7.73 -12.08
N GLU A 48 0.09 -7.25 -11.17
CA GLU A 48 1.55 -7.28 -11.34
C GLU A 48 2.08 -8.72 -11.32
N ILE A 49 1.63 -9.55 -10.38
CA ILE A 49 1.98 -10.97 -10.30
C ILE A 49 1.59 -11.71 -11.59
N VAL A 50 0.35 -11.52 -12.05
CA VAL A 50 -0.17 -12.20 -13.25
C VAL A 50 0.55 -11.73 -14.52
N SER A 51 0.87 -10.44 -14.63
CA SER A 51 1.59 -9.89 -15.79
C SER A 51 2.98 -10.50 -15.98
N ARG A 52 3.56 -11.05 -14.92
CA ARG A 52 4.87 -11.70 -14.88
C ARG A 52 4.81 -13.22 -15.09
N GLY A 53 3.63 -13.77 -15.39
CA GLY A 53 3.47 -15.19 -15.76
C GLY A 53 3.14 -16.13 -14.60
N ILE A 54 2.85 -15.59 -13.40
CA ILE A 54 2.31 -16.37 -12.27
C ILE A 54 0.80 -16.38 -12.36
N LYS A 55 0.19 -17.54 -12.19
CA LYS A 55 -1.26 -17.70 -12.14
C LYS A 55 -1.73 -17.61 -10.70
N LEU A 56 -2.89 -17.01 -10.50
CA LEU A 56 -3.56 -16.92 -9.21
C LEU A 56 -4.92 -17.59 -9.27
N ASP A 57 -5.25 -18.39 -8.27
CA ASP A 57 -6.55 -19.05 -8.13
C ASP A 57 -7.00 -19.06 -6.67
N GLY A 58 -8.25 -19.40 -6.44
CA GLY A 58 -8.79 -19.60 -5.10
C GLY A 58 -8.67 -18.39 -4.16
N LEU A 59 -8.84 -17.16 -4.68
CA LEU A 59 -8.73 -15.93 -3.88
C LEU A 59 -9.82 -15.85 -2.82
N VAL A 60 -9.40 -15.66 -1.57
CA VAL A 60 -10.29 -15.50 -0.42
C VAL A 60 -9.87 -14.29 0.41
N SER A 61 -10.70 -13.25 0.37
CA SER A 61 -10.50 -12.07 1.23
C SER A 61 -10.82 -12.43 2.68
N GLY A 62 -9.97 -11.98 3.62
CA GLY A 62 -10.10 -12.30 5.04
C GLY A 62 -9.50 -13.66 5.43
N ASP A 63 -8.84 -14.34 4.51
CA ASP A 63 -8.09 -15.55 4.82
C ASP A 63 -6.67 -15.18 5.26
N ALA A 64 -6.46 -15.19 6.57
CA ALA A 64 -5.14 -14.96 7.17
C ALA A 64 -4.34 -16.25 7.38
N GLY A 65 -4.90 -17.42 7.04
CA GLY A 65 -4.29 -18.71 7.31
C GLY A 65 -4.39 -19.15 8.78
N CYS A 66 -4.90 -18.32 9.67
CA CYS A 66 -5.08 -18.57 11.09
C CYS A 66 -6.31 -17.82 11.66
N ASP A 67 -6.67 -18.13 12.90
CA ASP A 67 -7.85 -17.56 13.58
C ASP A 67 -7.60 -16.16 14.20
N ASP A 68 -6.50 -15.48 13.85
CA ASP A 68 -6.23 -14.15 14.38
C ASP A 68 -7.08 -13.08 13.69
N HIS A 69 -8.09 -12.59 14.42
CA HIS A 69 -9.04 -11.60 13.92
C HIS A 69 -8.39 -10.24 13.57
N THR A 70 -7.20 -9.94 14.08
CA THR A 70 -6.52 -8.67 13.76
C THR A 70 -5.92 -8.69 12.37
N LEU A 71 -5.60 -9.88 11.84
CA LEU A 71 -5.05 -10.08 10.50
C LEU A 71 -6.12 -10.29 9.42
N VAL A 72 -7.31 -10.78 9.78
CA VAL A 72 -8.40 -11.07 8.83
C VAL A 72 -8.73 -9.88 7.93
N GLN A 73 -8.72 -8.66 8.48
CA GLN A 73 -9.07 -7.46 7.72
C GLN A 73 -8.01 -7.04 6.71
N THR A 74 -6.79 -7.52 6.87
CA THR A 74 -5.63 -7.14 6.05
C THR A 74 -5.17 -8.26 5.12
N ALA A 75 -5.72 -9.47 5.29
CA ALA A 75 -5.22 -10.67 4.64
C ALA A 75 -6.06 -11.12 3.44
N ILE A 76 -5.37 -11.67 2.44
CA ILE A 76 -5.98 -12.36 1.32
C ILE A 76 -5.19 -13.64 1.08
N GLY A 77 -5.89 -14.78 1.11
CA GLY A 77 -5.32 -16.07 0.75
C GLY A 77 -5.59 -16.39 -0.72
N PHE A 78 -4.63 -17.02 -1.39
CA PHE A 78 -4.76 -17.48 -2.77
C PHE A 78 -3.77 -18.61 -3.07
N ASP A 79 -4.05 -19.38 -4.12
CA ASP A 79 -3.14 -20.37 -4.66
C ASP A 79 -2.38 -19.75 -5.84
N ALA A 80 -1.09 -20.06 -5.96
CA ALA A 80 -0.24 -19.53 -7.03
C ALA A 80 0.65 -20.62 -7.63
N ASP A 81 0.77 -20.63 -8.94
CA ASP A 81 1.68 -21.47 -9.72
C ASP A 81 2.21 -20.71 -10.94
N GLY A 82 3.21 -21.29 -11.60
CA GLY A 82 3.76 -20.76 -12.83
C GLY A 82 5.28 -20.65 -12.79
N LEU A 83 5.87 -20.27 -13.93
CA LEU A 83 7.32 -20.25 -14.11
C LEU A 83 7.93 -21.63 -13.77
N ASP A 84 8.90 -21.67 -12.86
CA ASP A 84 9.52 -22.90 -12.36
C ASP A 84 8.74 -23.55 -11.18
N GLN A 85 7.63 -22.95 -10.72
CA GLN A 85 6.73 -23.49 -9.69
C GLN A 85 5.59 -24.25 -10.36
N ALA A 86 5.76 -25.57 -10.57
CA ALA A 86 4.79 -26.40 -11.30
C ALA A 86 3.52 -26.73 -10.49
N GLU A 87 3.66 -26.89 -9.17
CA GLU A 87 2.53 -27.22 -8.28
C GLU A 87 2.04 -25.96 -7.57
N PRO A 88 0.73 -25.75 -7.47
CA PRO A 88 0.19 -24.63 -6.74
C PRO A 88 0.63 -24.59 -5.28
N VAL A 89 0.99 -23.43 -4.79
CA VAL A 89 1.29 -23.19 -3.38
C VAL A 89 0.28 -22.21 -2.78
N ARG A 90 -0.17 -22.50 -1.56
CA ARG A 90 -1.05 -21.59 -0.82
C ARG A 90 -0.23 -20.45 -0.26
N LEU A 91 -0.62 -19.23 -0.63
CA LEU A 91 0.01 -17.98 -0.20
C LEU A 91 -0.99 -17.11 0.52
N HIS A 92 -0.50 -16.30 1.45
CA HIS A 92 -1.28 -15.27 2.14
C HIS A 92 -0.53 -13.94 2.00
N VAL A 93 -1.20 -12.93 1.45
CA VAL A 93 -0.70 -11.56 1.46
C VAL A 93 -1.39 -10.78 2.57
N TYR A 94 -0.59 -10.07 3.36
CA TYR A 94 -1.06 -9.17 4.40
C TYR A 94 -0.73 -7.75 3.96
N ILE A 95 -1.77 -6.90 3.88
CA ILE A 95 -1.69 -5.53 3.40
C ILE A 95 -1.93 -4.62 4.59
N PHE A 96 -0.90 -3.90 5.01
CA PHE A 96 -1.00 -2.98 6.14
C PHE A 96 -1.32 -1.57 5.65
N ARG A 97 -2.01 -0.84 6.49
CA ARG A 97 -2.41 0.52 6.24
C ARG A 97 -1.22 1.47 6.13
N ASP A 98 -0.20 1.23 6.96
CA ASP A 98 1.01 2.05 7.06
C ASP A 98 2.14 1.25 7.71
N ARG A 99 3.33 1.85 7.75
CA ARG A 99 4.51 1.24 8.36
C ARG A 99 4.32 0.95 9.86
N GLU A 100 3.61 1.80 10.59
CA GLU A 100 3.38 1.59 12.03
C GLU A 100 2.51 0.36 12.27
N ALA A 101 1.46 0.17 11.48
CA ALA A 101 0.62 -1.04 11.52
C ALA A 101 1.43 -2.29 11.15
N TYR A 102 2.27 -2.19 10.11
CA TYR A 102 3.18 -3.26 9.72
C TYR A 102 4.13 -3.64 10.88
N GLU A 103 4.86 -2.70 11.45
CA GLU A 103 5.81 -2.97 12.55
C GLU A 103 5.13 -3.56 13.79
N ARG A 104 3.93 -3.09 14.11
CA ARG A 104 3.14 -3.58 15.25
C ARG A 104 2.64 -5.02 15.05
N LEU A 105 2.22 -5.38 13.84
CA LEU A 105 1.57 -6.66 13.55
C LEU A 105 2.52 -7.70 12.94
N ARG A 106 3.76 -7.33 12.62
CA ARG A 106 4.70 -8.24 11.95
C ARG A 106 4.93 -9.54 12.73
N SER A 107 5.10 -9.45 14.06
CA SER A 107 5.27 -10.63 14.91
C SER A 107 4.00 -11.50 15.01
N THR A 108 2.83 -10.89 14.84
CA THR A 108 1.54 -11.62 14.81
C THR A 108 1.46 -12.46 13.54
N ILE A 109 1.99 -11.98 12.42
CA ILE A 109 2.09 -12.77 11.19
C ILE A 109 2.96 -14.00 11.42
N ASP A 110 4.12 -13.88 12.06
CA ASP A 110 5.00 -15.02 12.30
C ASP A 110 4.30 -16.10 13.14
N ALA A 111 3.55 -15.68 14.17
CA ALA A 111 2.76 -16.60 14.99
C ALA A 111 1.62 -17.25 14.20
N CYS A 112 0.94 -16.48 13.35
CA CYS A 112 -0.12 -16.95 12.46
C CYS A 112 0.41 -17.99 11.49
N VAL A 113 1.49 -17.68 10.80
CA VAL A 113 2.13 -18.55 9.81
C VAL A 113 2.53 -19.87 10.43
N ALA A 114 3.10 -19.86 11.63
CA ALA A 114 3.48 -21.08 12.34
C ALA A 114 2.29 -22.05 12.57
N SER A 115 1.04 -21.56 12.48
CA SER A 115 -0.16 -22.37 12.66
C SER A 115 -0.62 -23.08 11.40
N PHE A 116 -0.37 -22.55 10.21
CA PHE A 116 -0.80 -23.16 8.95
C PHE A 116 0.34 -23.81 8.14
N VAL A 117 1.60 -23.53 8.46
CA VAL A 117 2.72 -24.18 7.84
C VAL A 117 2.99 -25.51 8.50
N THR A 118 2.95 -26.59 7.73
CA THR A 118 3.13 -27.97 8.24
C THR A 118 4.58 -28.29 8.58
N ASP A 119 5.54 -27.66 7.88
CA ASP A 119 6.98 -27.77 8.14
C ASP A 119 7.60 -26.37 8.29
N PRO A 120 7.86 -25.91 9.50
CA PRO A 120 8.48 -24.61 9.74
C PRO A 120 9.84 -24.40 9.06
N ALA A 121 10.56 -25.47 8.73
CA ALA A 121 11.85 -25.38 8.05
C ALA A 121 11.71 -24.97 6.58
N THR A 122 10.52 -25.11 6.01
CA THR A 122 10.23 -24.74 4.62
C THR A 122 9.35 -23.50 4.50
N PHE A 123 9.07 -22.83 5.64
CA PHE A 123 8.36 -21.56 5.60
C PHE A 123 9.12 -20.51 4.79
N GLU A 124 8.39 -19.81 3.95
CA GLU A 124 8.93 -18.70 3.17
C GLU A 124 8.10 -17.44 3.33
N SER A 125 8.77 -16.30 3.39
CA SER A 125 8.13 -14.98 3.33
C SER A 125 8.92 -13.99 2.48
N ILE A 126 8.19 -13.00 1.98
CA ILE A 126 8.72 -11.80 1.36
C ILE A 126 8.12 -10.63 2.12
N ASP A 127 9.00 -9.83 2.71
CA ASP A 127 8.64 -8.62 3.43
C ASP A 127 8.98 -7.41 2.56
N ASP A 128 7.95 -6.63 2.24
CA ASP A 128 8.07 -5.38 1.50
C ASP A 128 7.02 -4.40 2.01
N SER A 129 7.40 -3.64 3.03
CA SER A 129 6.47 -2.75 3.73
C SER A 129 5.77 -1.80 2.76
N PRO A 130 4.43 -1.72 2.77
CA PRO A 130 3.51 -2.19 3.81
C PRO A 130 2.94 -3.60 3.59
N PHE A 131 3.57 -4.46 2.79
CA PHE A 131 3.10 -5.79 2.45
C PHE A 131 3.96 -6.90 3.07
N VAL A 132 3.33 -8.03 3.36
CA VAL A 132 4.01 -9.29 3.66
C VAL A 132 3.33 -10.38 2.85
N LEU A 133 4.11 -11.16 2.11
CA LEU A 133 3.65 -12.37 1.44
C LEU A 133 4.28 -13.56 2.16
N ALA A 134 3.48 -14.55 2.54
CA ALA A 134 3.94 -15.71 3.28
C ALA A 134 3.22 -17.00 2.86
N GLY A 135 3.90 -18.13 2.99
CA GLY A 135 3.32 -19.43 2.68
C GLY A 135 4.24 -20.60 2.96
N GLN A 136 3.71 -21.78 2.69
CA GLN A 136 4.51 -23.02 2.75
C GLN A 136 5.45 -23.08 1.56
N GLY A 137 6.73 -23.20 1.82
CA GLY A 137 7.77 -23.47 0.83
C GLY A 137 8.20 -24.95 0.79
N PRO A 138 9.29 -25.24 0.10
CA PRO A 138 10.15 -24.27 -0.58
C PRO A 138 9.53 -23.75 -1.88
N TRP A 139 9.65 -22.47 -2.14
CA TRP A 139 9.25 -21.88 -3.42
C TRP A 139 10.39 -22.02 -4.43
N ALA A 140 10.04 -22.30 -5.68
CA ALA A 140 11.00 -22.35 -6.76
C ALA A 140 11.72 -20.99 -6.94
N PRO A 141 13.00 -20.97 -7.31
CA PRO A 141 13.81 -19.76 -7.27
C PRO A 141 13.30 -18.61 -8.16
N GLU A 142 12.88 -18.92 -9.41
CA GLU A 142 12.37 -17.91 -10.32
C GLU A 142 11.01 -17.39 -9.87
N PHE A 143 10.12 -18.29 -9.43
CA PHE A 143 8.83 -17.95 -8.86
C PHE A 143 8.98 -16.99 -7.67
N LYS A 144 9.86 -17.30 -6.72
CA LYS A 144 10.13 -16.46 -5.55
C LYS A 144 10.69 -15.09 -5.92
N ALA A 145 11.63 -15.04 -6.86
CA ALA A 145 12.22 -13.78 -7.32
C ALA A 145 11.16 -12.90 -7.99
N THR A 146 10.32 -13.50 -8.83
CA THR A 146 9.23 -12.80 -9.53
C THR A 146 8.15 -12.27 -8.57
N LEU A 147 7.80 -13.04 -7.53
CA LEU A 147 6.89 -12.57 -6.47
C LEU A 147 7.45 -11.34 -5.74
N ARG A 148 8.76 -11.35 -5.44
CA ARG A 148 9.43 -10.21 -4.81
C ARG A 148 9.37 -8.97 -5.69
N GLU A 149 9.75 -9.09 -6.96
CA GLU A 149 9.70 -7.98 -7.91
C GLU A 149 8.28 -7.43 -8.10
N ALA A 150 7.27 -8.30 -8.09
CA ALA A 150 5.88 -7.88 -8.20
C ALA A 150 5.42 -7.08 -6.97
N LEU A 151 5.84 -7.49 -5.78
CA LEU A 151 5.56 -6.76 -4.54
C LEU A 151 6.30 -5.43 -4.48
N ASP A 152 7.58 -5.38 -4.84
CA ASP A 152 8.39 -4.16 -4.90
C ASP A 152 7.72 -3.09 -5.79
N VAL A 153 7.22 -3.52 -6.97
CA VAL A 153 6.50 -2.61 -7.88
C VAL A 153 5.16 -2.17 -7.31
N ALA A 154 4.42 -3.10 -6.66
CA ALA A 154 3.11 -2.80 -6.08
C ALA A 154 3.22 -1.92 -4.82
N ALA A 155 4.26 -2.10 -4.01
CA ALA A 155 4.54 -1.25 -2.86
C ALA A 155 4.87 0.20 -3.29
N GLY A 156 5.22 0.36 -4.55
CA GLY A 156 5.72 1.62 -5.06
C GLY A 156 7.12 1.91 -4.54
N THR A 157 7.85 2.73 -5.25
CA THR A 157 9.07 3.32 -4.69
C THR A 157 8.62 4.35 -3.66
N GLY A 158 8.35 3.89 -2.44
CA GLY A 158 8.01 4.76 -1.33
C GLY A 158 9.23 5.63 -0.98
N ASP A 159 9.34 6.76 -1.65
CA ASP A 159 10.20 7.89 -1.28
C ASP A 159 9.42 8.83 -0.34
#